data_34dc413d313162a16944183ecb96a53f
#
_entry.id   34dc413d313162a16944183ecb96a53f
#
_cell.length_a   1.000
_cell.length_b   1.000
_cell.length_c   1.000
_cell.angle_alpha   90.00
_cell.angle_beta   90.00
_cell.angle_gamma   90.00
#
_symmetry.space_group_name_H-M   'P 1'
#
loop_
_entity.id
_entity.type
_entity.pdbx_description
1 polymer ?
#
loop_
_entity_poly.entity_id
_entity_poly.type
_entity_poly.pdbx_seq_one_letter_code
_entity_poly.pdbx_strand_id
1 'polypeptide(L)'
;MQIPIEVDYIIVGGGLTGCALASHLSKRLGPSASILVLEAGPDPTSNPNSTSLGGGFALAGSELDWSYKTTPISSISDRVITLNAGKALGGSSILNYGGWARGDTSDYDAWTRMLDDKRWSYNGLLPYFRGSEAFNDAGANSEQYGSNGPMKVKSISGSDPKRKYPLREPLLKAWKEIGVERVPSNAGKLAGLSEFLENFDDGVRQPSHLAYDLSGVQVKTEALVHRINFEQVPNQEPRAIGVLLADGRQIKARKEIIIAAGAVRSPQLLQLSGVGPASVISRHGIPVIYDSPAVGQNLFDHFALFQVYKLRDPERGLSLGHPSLADPAFFKGMPVDWIVNEALPADQLKKALTEDGDPSDSHGLDDASRTHVETMVVYNPLAPGVPVNGSFIATSVMLTLPTSRGSLELASASPNEPPIIRPNYFSTAVDRAVLIHGVRRLLQALTFTQAGKDVVESEMSPGPGLSSLTLESSDKDIEDRIRAIGSPHYHMAGTCALGTVLDTELRVKGVQGLRVVDASIFPAPLGGHPQASLYAIADLGAEMISMAKEAKDTN
;
A
#
# COMPACT_ATOMS: atom_id res chain seq x y z
N MET A 1 -21.30 0.18 23.41
CA MET A 1 -22.41 0.97 22.84
C MET A 1 -23.29 0.03 22.04
N GLN A 2 -24.63 0.16 22.15
CA GLN A 2 -25.56 -0.68 21.39
C GLN A 2 -25.50 -0.28 19.90
N ILE A 3 -25.47 -1.26 18.98
CA ILE A 3 -25.47 -0.96 17.54
C ILE A 3 -26.83 -0.38 17.15
N PRO A 4 -26.88 0.77 16.42
CA PRO A 4 -28.12 1.33 15.94
C PRO A 4 -28.77 0.42 14.89
N ILE A 5 -30.09 0.43 14.80
CA ILE A 5 -30.84 -0.35 13.79
C ILE A 5 -30.78 0.33 12.41
N GLU A 6 -30.62 1.65 12.39
CA GLU A 6 -30.62 2.45 11.16
C GLU A 6 -29.73 3.70 11.31
N VAL A 7 -28.97 4.04 10.26
CA VAL A 7 -28.13 5.23 10.15
C VAL A 7 -28.19 5.82 8.74
N ASP A 8 -27.63 7.01 8.51
CA ASP A 8 -27.58 7.60 7.17
C ASP A 8 -26.51 6.90 6.32
N TYR A 9 -25.31 6.73 6.87
CA TYR A 9 -24.17 6.16 6.16
C TYR A 9 -23.56 5.01 6.96
N ILE A 10 -23.26 3.92 6.26
CA ILE A 10 -22.49 2.79 6.82
C ILE A 10 -21.17 2.72 6.08
N ILE A 11 -20.05 2.77 6.81
CA ILE A 11 -18.70 2.52 6.31
C ILE A 11 -18.28 1.13 6.79
N VAL A 12 -18.06 0.21 5.85
CA VAL A 12 -17.64 -1.17 6.15
C VAL A 12 -16.13 -1.27 6.04
N GLY A 13 -15.48 -1.43 7.18
CA GLY A 13 -14.03 -1.42 7.39
C GLY A 13 -13.55 -0.12 8.03
N GLY A 14 -13.07 -0.22 9.27
CA GLY A 14 -12.42 0.86 10.02
C GLY A 14 -10.92 0.89 9.79
N GLY A 15 -10.46 0.59 8.57
CA GLY A 15 -9.06 0.58 8.20
C GLY A 15 -8.50 1.98 7.94
N LEU A 16 -7.34 2.04 7.28
CA LEU A 16 -6.62 3.27 6.94
C LEU A 16 -7.54 4.30 6.26
N THR A 17 -8.19 3.90 5.16
CA THR A 17 -9.11 4.76 4.41
C THR A 17 -10.44 4.96 5.12
N GLY A 18 -10.98 3.92 5.75
CA GLY A 18 -12.29 3.99 6.42
C GLY A 18 -12.33 5.01 7.56
N CYS A 19 -11.29 5.08 8.40
CA CYS A 19 -11.18 6.08 9.46
C CYS A 19 -11.04 7.51 8.89
N ALA A 20 -10.19 7.68 7.88
CA ALA A 20 -10.00 8.99 7.24
C ALA A 20 -11.29 9.47 6.56
N LEU A 21 -11.92 8.60 5.77
CA LEU A 21 -13.20 8.87 5.11
C LEU A 21 -14.29 9.26 6.11
N ALA A 22 -14.42 8.50 7.21
CA ALA A 22 -15.43 8.76 8.24
C ALA A 22 -15.22 10.14 8.88
N SER A 23 -13.97 10.50 9.20
CA SER A 23 -13.62 11.80 9.75
C SER A 23 -13.97 12.95 8.79
N HIS A 24 -13.52 12.84 7.52
CA HIS A 24 -13.80 13.87 6.51
C HIS A 24 -15.30 13.98 6.22
N LEU A 25 -16.00 12.86 6.10
CA LEU A 25 -17.43 12.84 5.83
C LEU A 25 -18.24 13.46 6.99
N SER A 26 -17.87 13.14 8.25
CA SER A 26 -18.48 13.74 9.43
C SER A 26 -18.34 15.26 9.46
N LYS A 27 -17.15 15.77 9.15
CA LYS A 27 -16.89 17.22 9.08
C LYS A 27 -17.68 17.92 7.99
N ARG A 28 -17.80 17.30 6.79
CA ARG A 28 -18.52 17.88 5.63
C ARG A 28 -20.03 17.84 5.81
N LEU A 29 -20.58 16.76 6.38
CA LEU A 29 -22.03 16.58 6.55
C LEU A 29 -22.59 17.24 7.82
N GLY A 30 -21.72 17.50 8.81
CA GLY A 30 -22.10 18.07 10.10
C GLY A 30 -22.88 17.10 11.00
N PRO A 31 -23.33 17.56 12.19
CA PRO A 31 -23.87 16.70 13.24
C PRO A 31 -25.27 16.12 12.93
N SER A 32 -25.93 16.55 11.88
CA SER A 32 -27.25 16.02 11.47
C SER A 32 -27.16 14.66 10.76
N ALA A 33 -25.99 14.28 10.25
CA ALA A 33 -25.78 13.00 9.58
C ALA A 33 -25.28 11.94 10.56
N SER A 34 -25.92 10.79 10.57
CA SER A 34 -25.48 9.63 11.35
C SER A 34 -24.57 8.74 10.52
N ILE A 35 -23.32 8.57 10.98
CA ILE A 35 -22.30 7.76 10.32
C ILE A 35 -21.90 6.62 11.27
N LEU A 36 -21.90 5.39 10.75
CA LEU A 36 -21.47 4.19 11.47
C LEU A 36 -20.31 3.51 10.74
N VAL A 37 -19.19 3.35 11.42
CA VAL A 37 -18.08 2.50 10.98
C VAL A 37 -18.20 1.12 11.60
N LEU A 38 -18.12 0.07 10.77
CA LEU A 38 -18.13 -1.33 11.17
C LEU A 38 -16.75 -1.94 10.90
N GLU A 39 -16.02 -2.26 11.96
CA GLU A 39 -14.70 -2.91 11.87
C GLU A 39 -14.76 -4.36 12.35
N ALA A 40 -14.15 -5.27 11.56
CA ALA A 40 -14.16 -6.71 11.87
C ALA A 40 -13.30 -7.08 13.08
N GLY A 41 -12.18 -6.38 13.25
CA GLY A 41 -11.24 -6.59 14.34
C GLY A 41 -11.54 -5.74 15.58
N PRO A 42 -10.73 -5.88 16.65
CA PRO A 42 -10.87 -5.11 17.87
C PRO A 42 -10.30 -3.69 17.73
N ASP A 43 -10.45 -2.89 18.78
CA ASP A 43 -9.76 -1.63 18.97
C ASP A 43 -8.34 -1.88 19.52
N PRO A 44 -7.26 -1.55 18.79
CA PRO A 44 -5.89 -1.83 19.19
C PRO A 44 -5.27 -0.72 20.04
N THR A 45 -6.01 0.30 20.46
CA THR A 45 -5.47 1.51 21.15
C THR A 45 -4.69 1.16 22.41
N SER A 46 -5.07 0.11 23.15
CA SER A 46 -4.36 -0.35 24.35
C SER A 46 -3.12 -1.20 24.05
N ASN A 47 -2.90 -1.63 22.81
CA ASN A 47 -1.74 -2.45 22.43
C ASN A 47 -0.56 -1.53 22.04
N PRO A 48 0.56 -1.51 22.80
CA PRO A 48 1.69 -0.62 22.53
C PRO A 48 2.36 -0.91 21.17
N ASN A 49 2.22 -2.11 20.62
CA ASN A 49 2.76 -2.44 19.32
C ASN A 49 2.01 -1.75 18.17
N SER A 50 0.77 -1.28 18.39
CA SER A 50 0.02 -0.55 17.37
C SER A 50 0.68 0.77 16.97
N THR A 51 1.50 1.35 17.86
CA THR A 51 2.16 2.66 17.67
C THR A 51 3.69 2.58 17.69
N SER A 52 4.29 1.45 18.05
CA SER A 52 5.75 1.31 18.12
C SER A 52 6.39 1.12 16.75
N LEU A 53 7.67 1.48 16.61
CA LEU A 53 8.46 1.30 15.39
C LEU A 53 8.52 -0.18 14.95
N GLY A 54 8.80 -1.09 15.87
CA GLY A 54 8.87 -2.54 15.61
C GLY A 54 7.50 -3.24 15.58
N GLY A 55 6.43 -2.50 15.78
CA GLY A 55 5.09 -3.07 15.97
C GLY A 55 4.57 -3.86 14.78
N GLY A 56 4.91 -3.48 13.56
CA GLY A 56 4.54 -4.23 12.37
C GLY A 56 5.04 -5.68 12.43
N PHE A 57 6.28 -5.90 12.86
CA PHE A 57 6.81 -7.26 13.05
C PHE A 57 6.13 -8.00 14.22
N ALA A 58 5.89 -7.30 15.32
CA ALA A 58 5.27 -7.89 16.51
C ALA A 58 3.79 -8.27 16.31
N LEU A 59 3.09 -7.54 15.46
CA LEU A 59 1.67 -7.76 15.17
C LEU A 59 1.44 -8.72 14.00
N ALA A 60 2.41 -8.94 13.13
CA ALA A 60 2.31 -9.91 12.04
C ALA A 60 2.04 -11.32 12.59
N GLY A 61 1.01 -11.98 12.05
CA GLY A 61 0.56 -13.30 12.50
C GLY A 61 -0.24 -13.33 13.82
N SER A 62 -0.50 -12.16 14.44
CA SER A 62 -1.35 -12.05 15.62
C SER A 62 -2.85 -12.01 15.26
N GLU A 63 -3.72 -11.92 16.27
CA GLU A 63 -5.16 -11.71 16.08
C GLU A 63 -5.52 -10.38 15.39
N LEU A 64 -4.59 -9.41 15.39
CA LEU A 64 -4.72 -8.12 14.72
C LEU A 64 -4.29 -8.15 13.24
N ASP A 65 -3.99 -9.31 12.71
CA ASP A 65 -3.57 -9.54 11.33
C ASP A 65 -4.44 -10.62 10.69
N TRP A 66 -4.97 -10.34 9.49
CA TRP A 66 -5.71 -11.34 8.71
C TRP A 66 -4.85 -12.52 8.27
N SER A 67 -3.55 -12.33 8.09
CA SER A 67 -2.56 -13.36 7.73
C SER A 67 -3.00 -14.26 6.57
N TYR A 68 -3.50 -13.67 5.50
CA TYR A 68 -4.00 -14.43 4.34
C TYR A 68 -2.90 -15.32 3.75
N LYS A 69 -3.33 -16.44 3.16
CA LYS A 69 -2.44 -17.32 2.41
C LYS A 69 -2.79 -17.27 0.92
N THR A 70 -1.76 -17.20 0.09
CA THR A 70 -1.94 -17.36 -1.36
C THR A 70 -2.13 -18.83 -1.72
N THR A 71 -2.62 -19.10 -2.94
CA THR A 71 -2.35 -20.39 -3.58
C THR A 71 -0.86 -20.53 -3.88
N PRO A 72 -0.34 -21.76 -4.15
CA PRO A 72 1.01 -21.92 -4.68
C PRO A 72 1.22 -21.06 -5.93
N ILE A 73 2.35 -20.35 -6.02
CA ILE A 73 2.68 -19.41 -7.09
C ILE A 73 3.81 -20.00 -7.93
N SER A 74 3.48 -20.50 -9.12
CA SER A 74 4.43 -21.23 -9.98
C SER A 74 5.63 -20.37 -10.41
N SER A 75 5.43 -19.09 -10.67
CA SER A 75 6.49 -18.14 -11.04
C SER A 75 7.55 -17.92 -9.97
N ILE A 76 7.29 -18.31 -8.72
CA ILE A 76 8.22 -18.23 -7.59
C ILE A 76 8.40 -19.60 -6.90
N SER A 77 8.52 -20.65 -7.70
CA SER A 77 8.81 -22.03 -7.23
C SER A 77 7.72 -22.63 -6.34
N ASP A 78 6.45 -22.42 -6.70
CA ASP A 78 5.25 -22.92 -6.01
C ASP A 78 5.16 -22.52 -4.52
N ARG A 79 5.80 -21.42 -4.16
CA ARG A 79 5.75 -20.90 -2.79
C ARG A 79 4.35 -20.40 -2.47
N VAL A 80 3.93 -20.66 -1.22
CA VAL A 80 2.77 -20.07 -0.59
C VAL A 80 3.23 -18.90 0.26
N ILE A 81 2.72 -17.71 -0.02
CA ILE A 81 3.09 -16.47 0.67
C ILE A 81 2.02 -16.11 1.72
N THR A 82 2.49 -15.62 2.87
CA THR A 82 1.59 -14.97 3.83
C THR A 82 1.46 -13.51 3.49
N LEU A 83 0.22 -13.04 3.32
CA LEU A 83 -0.11 -11.65 3.04
C LEU A 83 -0.68 -11.02 4.31
N ASN A 84 0.11 -10.18 4.96
CA ASN A 84 -0.31 -9.48 6.16
C ASN A 84 -1.24 -8.30 5.80
N ALA A 85 -2.33 -8.16 6.54
CA ALA A 85 -3.27 -7.06 6.42
C ALA A 85 -3.95 -6.84 7.77
N GLY A 86 -4.03 -5.60 8.23
CA GLY A 86 -4.57 -5.29 9.55
C GLY A 86 -6.03 -5.70 9.72
N LYS A 87 -6.32 -6.37 10.85
CA LYS A 87 -7.64 -6.79 11.34
C LYS A 87 -7.93 -6.10 12.65
N ALA A 88 -8.06 -4.79 12.61
CA ALA A 88 -8.30 -3.94 13.77
C ALA A 88 -8.74 -2.56 13.32
N LEU A 89 -9.27 -1.75 14.21
CA LEU A 89 -9.49 -0.34 13.97
C LEU A 89 -8.16 0.34 13.61
N GLY A 90 -8.13 1.08 12.50
CA GLY A 90 -6.89 1.57 11.87
C GLY A 90 -6.38 0.67 10.74
N GLY A 91 -6.82 -0.59 10.64
CA GLY A 91 -6.43 -1.52 9.58
C GLY A 91 -4.91 -1.64 9.42
N SER A 92 -4.41 -1.70 8.18
CA SER A 92 -2.97 -1.84 7.93
C SER A 92 -2.10 -0.65 8.37
N SER A 93 -2.69 0.47 8.81
CA SER A 93 -1.91 1.55 9.42
C SER A 93 -1.29 1.18 10.79
N ILE A 94 -1.78 0.09 11.44
CA ILE A 94 -1.15 -0.45 12.66
C ILE A 94 -0.02 -1.44 12.36
N LEU A 95 0.10 -1.91 11.11
CA LEU A 95 1.10 -2.89 10.69
C LEU A 95 2.23 -2.31 9.85
N ASN A 96 1.99 -1.18 9.16
CA ASN A 96 2.96 -0.59 8.23
C ASN A 96 4.20 -0.02 8.94
N TYR A 97 5.21 0.34 8.16
CA TYR A 97 6.46 0.91 8.66
C TYR A 97 6.57 2.42 8.46
N GLY A 98 5.45 3.09 8.21
CA GLY A 98 5.36 4.54 8.22
C GLY A 98 5.96 5.28 7.04
N GLY A 99 6.46 4.60 6.00
CA GLY A 99 6.99 5.27 4.80
C GLY A 99 5.91 6.15 4.14
N TRP A 100 6.22 7.43 3.90
CA TRP A 100 5.30 8.41 3.33
C TRP A 100 5.74 8.82 1.95
N ALA A 101 5.31 8.07 0.94
CA ALA A 101 5.62 8.34 -0.46
C ALA A 101 4.34 8.63 -1.25
N ARG A 102 4.42 9.56 -2.18
CA ARG A 102 3.43 9.75 -3.25
C ARG A 102 3.97 9.10 -4.52
N GLY A 103 3.11 8.67 -5.42
CA GLY A 103 3.51 8.21 -6.76
C GLY A 103 4.09 9.34 -7.62
N ASP A 104 4.62 8.98 -8.77
CA ASP A 104 5.05 9.94 -9.79
C ASP A 104 3.83 10.65 -10.42
N THR A 105 4.01 11.87 -10.90
CA THR A 105 2.96 12.58 -11.65
C THR A 105 2.45 11.77 -12.82
N SER A 106 3.33 11.10 -13.55
CA SER A 106 2.99 10.27 -14.70
C SER A 106 2.13 9.06 -14.35
N ASP A 107 2.21 8.52 -13.13
CA ASP A 107 1.34 7.43 -12.66
C ASP A 107 -0.12 7.88 -12.58
N TYR A 108 -0.37 9.04 -11.95
CA TYR A 108 -1.73 9.60 -11.86
C TYR A 108 -2.24 10.13 -13.19
N ASP A 109 -1.36 10.64 -14.04
CA ASP A 109 -1.72 11.05 -15.40
C ASP A 109 -2.10 9.84 -16.26
N ALA A 110 -1.49 8.66 -16.02
CA ALA A 110 -1.95 7.40 -16.60
C ALA A 110 -3.37 7.06 -16.12
N TRP A 111 -3.67 7.21 -14.83
CA TRP A 111 -5.03 7.04 -14.32
C TRP A 111 -6.01 8.01 -14.99
N THR A 112 -5.63 9.29 -15.13
CA THR A 112 -6.45 10.29 -15.82
C THR A 112 -6.79 9.88 -17.24
N ARG A 113 -5.80 9.34 -18.00
CA ARG A 113 -6.03 8.84 -19.36
C ARG A 113 -6.97 7.64 -19.41
N MET A 114 -6.83 6.70 -18.45
CA MET A 114 -7.70 5.51 -18.34
C MET A 114 -9.14 5.86 -18.00
N LEU A 115 -9.33 6.91 -17.18
CA LEU A 115 -10.63 7.26 -16.59
C LEU A 115 -11.33 8.44 -17.28
N ASP A 116 -10.62 9.17 -18.13
CA ASP A 116 -11.05 10.46 -18.73
C ASP A 116 -11.56 11.46 -17.68
N ASP A 117 -10.84 11.52 -16.53
CA ASP A 117 -11.26 12.35 -15.40
C ASP A 117 -10.05 12.96 -14.69
N LYS A 118 -9.89 14.28 -14.81
CA LYS A 118 -8.76 15.05 -14.28
C LYS A 118 -8.67 15.09 -12.74
N ARG A 119 -9.74 14.73 -12.02
CA ARG A 119 -9.72 14.63 -10.56
C ARG A 119 -8.71 13.56 -10.10
N TRP A 120 -8.45 12.55 -10.93
CA TRP A 120 -7.53 11.46 -10.69
C TRP A 120 -6.08 11.73 -11.13
N SER A 121 -5.78 12.94 -11.65
CA SER A 121 -4.40 13.37 -11.95
C SER A 121 -3.65 13.70 -10.65
N TYR A 122 -2.31 13.78 -10.73
CA TYR A 122 -1.51 14.26 -9.61
C TYR A 122 -1.98 15.63 -9.11
N ASN A 123 -2.20 16.58 -10.04
CA ASN A 123 -2.67 17.91 -9.70
C ASN A 123 -4.11 17.92 -9.14
N GLY A 124 -4.97 17.02 -9.60
CA GLY A 124 -6.31 16.83 -9.06
C GLY A 124 -6.30 16.31 -7.62
N LEU A 125 -5.36 15.41 -7.30
CA LEU A 125 -5.20 14.84 -5.96
C LEU A 125 -4.31 15.68 -5.03
N LEU A 126 -3.52 16.63 -5.56
CA LEU A 126 -2.57 17.43 -4.76
C LEU A 126 -3.22 18.19 -3.60
N PRO A 127 -4.40 18.82 -3.73
CA PRO A 127 -5.08 19.47 -2.60
C PRO A 127 -5.36 18.49 -1.45
N TYR A 128 -5.74 17.25 -1.75
CA TYR A 128 -6.06 16.20 -0.77
C TYR A 128 -4.80 15.59 -0.16
N PHE A 129 -3.70 15.45 -0.92
CA PHE A 129 -2.37 15.13 -0.35
C PHE A 129 -1.98 16.15 0.70
N ARG A 130 -2.07 17.44 0.35
CA ARG A 130 -1.76 18.54 1.27
C ARG A 130 -2.71 18.58 2.46
N GLY A 131 -3.99 18.26 2.25
CA GLY A 131 -5.00 18.18 3.31
C GLY A 131 -4.75 17.04 4.31
N SER A 132 -4.09 15.97 3.90
CA SER A 132 -3.84 14.80 4.75
C SER A 132 -2.59 14.90 5.59
N GLU A 133 -1.64 15.79 5.28
CA GLU A 133 -0.32 15.82 5.92
C GLU A 133 0.01 17.14 6.63
N ALA A 134 0.84 17.04 7.66
CA ALA A 134 1.50 18.16 8.32
C ALA A 134 3.02 17.96 8.20
N PHE A 135 3.60 18.45 7.08
CA PHE A 135 5.03 18.43 6.81
C PHE A 135 5.62 19.82 7.04
N ASN A 136 6.36 19.96 8.13
CA ASN A 136 6.86 21.25 8.62
C ASN A 136 8.40 21.31 8.67
N ASP A 137 9.09 20.54 7.82
CA ASP A 137 10.54 20.59 7.72
C ASP A 137 11.01 21.95 7.15
N ALA A 138 12.19 22.39 7.58
CA ALA A 138 12.75 23.67 7.14
C ALA A 138 12.92 23.71 5.61
N GLY A 139 12.37 24.73 4.97
CA GLY A 139 12.43 24.88 3.52
C GLY A 139 11.41 24.05 2.72
N ALA A 140 10.44 23.42 3.38
CA ALA A 140 9.36 22.71 2.70
C ALA A 140 8.60 23.64 1.74
N ASN A 141 8.41 23.19 0.49
CA ASN A 141 7.63 23.93 -0.49
C ASN A 141 6.13 23.81 -0.21
N SER A 142 5.50 24.90 0.23
CA SER A 142 4.07 24.94 0.56
C SER A 142 3.13 24.69 -0.63
N GLU A 143 3.61 24.75 -1.87
CA GLU A 143 2.83 24.37 -3.05
C GLU A 143 2.71 22.85 -3.16
N GLN A 144 3.70 22.11 -2.63
CA GLN A 144 3.74 20.65 -2.67
C GLN A 144 3.25 20.03 -1.37
N TYR A 145 3.59 20.60 -0.22
CA TYR A 145 3.32 19.99 1.08
C TYR A 145 2.23 20.73 1.86
N GLY A 146 1.44 19.97 2.63
CA GLY A 146 0.53 20.51 3.63
C GLY A 146 1.22 20.70 4.97
N SER A 147 0.72 21.65 5.76
CA SER A 147 1.29 21.99 7.08
C SER A 147 0.36 21.69 8.26
N ASN A 148 -0.93 21.39 8.00
CA ASN A 148 -1.97 21.30 9.02
C ASN A 148 -2.84 20.05 8.94
N GLY A 149 -2.46 19.06 8.12
CA GLY A 149 -3.19 17.80 8.02
C GLY A 149 -3.05 16.93 9.27
N PRO A 150 -3.87 15.90 9.41
CA PRO A 150 -3.86 15.03 10.59
C PRO A 150 -2.61 14.15 10.71
N MET A 151 -1.96 13.80 9.58
CA MET A 151 -0.75 12.98 9.56
C MET A 151 0.49 13.85 9.65
N LYS A 152 1.21 13.78 10.74
CA LYS A 152 2.51 14.44 10.88
C LYS A 152 3.54 13.65 10.08
N VAL A 153 4.18 14.33 9.15
CA VAL A 153 5.19 13.78 8.25
C VAL A 153 6.50 14.51 8.46
N LYS A 154 7.59 13.79 8.48
CA LYS A 154 8.94 14.35 8.62
C LYS A 154 9.92 13.63 7.72
N SER A 155 10.95 14.35 7.28
CA SER A 155 12.16 13.70 6.77
C SER A 155 13.00 13.16 7.94
N ILE A 156 13.89 12.26 7.64
CA ILE A 156 14.82 11.72 8.64
C ILE A 156 15.67 12.84 9.24
N SER A 157 16.16 13.74 8.38
CA SER A 157 16.97 14.89 8.82
C SER A 157 16.18 15.94 9.61
N GLY A 158 14.86 16.02 9.41
CA GLY A 158 13.95 16.94 10.12
C GLY A 158 13.33 16.36 11.40
N SER A 159 13.49 15.06 11.67
CA SER A 159 12.83 14.39 12.78
C SER A 159 13.47 14.66 14.14
N ASP A 160 14.79 14.52 14.25
CA ASP A 160 15.57 14.78 15.48
C ASP A 160 16.99 15.22 15.10
N PRO A 161 17.53 16.31 15.67
CA PRO A 161 18.89 16.78 15.40
C PRO A 161 20.00 15.76 15.68
N LYS A 162 19.76 14.80 16.59
CA LYS A 162 20.70 13.72 16.92
C LYS A 162 20.57 12.50 16.00
N ARG A 163 19.48 12.36 15.26
CA ARG A 163 19.22 11.22 14.36
C ARG A 163 19.98 11.40 13.05
N LYS A 164 21.31 11.28 13.13
CA LYS A 164 22.24 11.41 12.00
C LYS A 164 22.96 10.10 11.77
N TYR A 165 22.43 9.29 10.86
CA TYR A 165 23.03 8.01 10.54
C TYR A 165 24.36 8.18 9.80
N PRO A 166 25.43 7.50 10.25
CA PRO A 166 26.75 7.60 9.61
C PRO A 166 26.81 7.10 8.16
N LEU A 167 25.86 6.25 7.75
CA LEU A 167 25.76 5.73 6.37
C LEU A 167 25.12 6.72 5.40
N ARG A 168 24.50 7.82 5.87
CA ARG A 168 23.81 8.79 5.03
C ARG A 168 24.70 9.33 3.90
N GLU A 169 25.85 9.86 4.24
CA GLU A 169 26.77 10.45 3.24
C GLU A 169 27.48 9.42 2.37
N PRO A 170 28.01 8.29 2.91
CA PRO A 170 28.56 7.22 2.10
C PRO A 170 27.60 6.69 1.02
N LEU A 171 26.34 6.46 1.39
CA LEU A 171 25.34 5.96 0.42
C LEU A 171 24.97 7.03 -0.62
N LEU A 172 24.77 8.29 -0.22
CA LEU A 172 24.56 9.37 -1.16
C LEU A 172 25.70 9.44 -2.19
N LYS A 173 26.95 9.32 -1.73
CA LYS A 173 28.14 9.34 -2.60
C LYS A 173 28.16 8.12 -3.51
N ALA A 174 27.86 6.92 -2.98
CA ALA A 174 27.86 5.69 -3.77
C ALA A 174 26.87 5.75 -4.94
N TRP A 175 25.66 6.21 -4.70
CA TRP A 175 24.65 6.38 -5.75
C TRP A 175 25.04 7.47 -6.76
N LYS A 176 25.63 8.57 -6.29
CA LYS A 176 26.14 9.62 -7.18
C LYS A 176 27.27 9.15 -8.09
N GLU A 177 28.19 8.29 -7.60
CA GLU A 177 29.28 7.71 -8.39
C GLU A 177 28.77 6.87 -9.57
N ILE A 178 27.54 6.36 -9.52
CA ILE A 178 26.89 5.62 -10.62
C ILE A 178 25.81 6.45 -11.34
N GLY A 179 25.82 7.78 -11.17
CA GLY A 179 25.02 8.72 -11.95
C GLY A 179 23.59 8.96 -11.42
N VAL A 180 23.27 8.55 -10.17
CA VAL A 180 21.95 8.86 -9.58
C VAL A 180 21.97 10.23 -8.93
N GLU A 181 21.15 11.15 -9.44
CA GLU A 181 21.05 12.51 -8.94
C GLU A 181 20.03 12.64 -7.80
N ARG A 182 20.27 13.61 -6.92
CA ARG A 182 19.34 13.90 -5.82
C ARG A 182 18.13 14.70 -6.33
N VAL A 183 16.93 14.26 -5.92
CA VAL A 183 15.66 14.93 -6.24
C VAL A 183 14.88 15.26 -4.95
N PRO A 184 13.96 16.25 -4.97
CA PRO A 184 13.08 16.52 -3.85
C PRO A 184 12.11 15.35 -3.61
N SER A 185 11.88 14.98 -2.34
CA SER A 185 10.92 13.96 -1.97
C SER A 185 9.49 14.39 -2.31
N ASN A 186 8.62 13.47 -2.75
CA ASN A 186 7.18 13.70 -2.98
C ASN A 186 6.82 14.95 -3.84
N ALA A 187 7.71 15.38 -4.72
CA ALA A 187 7.50 16.55 -5.56
C ALA A 187 6.90 16.23 -6.95
N GLY A 188 6.31 15.03 -7.10
CA GLY A 188 5.73 14.58 -8.36
C GLY A 188 6.72 14.02 -9.37
N LYS A 189 8.01 13.94 -9.03
CA LYS A 189 9.06 13.27 -9.81
C LYS A 189 9.84 12.35 -8.89
N LEU A 190 9.86 11.06 -9.21
CA LEU A 190 10.53 10.05 -8.39
C LEU A 190 11.93 9.71 -8.90
N ALA A 191 12.20 9.82 -10.21
CA ALA A 191 13.46 9.40 -10.82
C ALA A 191 14.69 10.05 -10.17
N GLY A 192 15.46 9.28 -9.41
CA GLY A 192 16.62 9.72 -8.67
C GLY A 192 16.64 9.29 -7.22
N LEU A 193 17.49 9.90 -6.42
CA LEU A 193 17.63 9.68 -4.99
C LEU A 193 16.93 10.79 -4.21
N SER A 194 15.93 10.40 -3.42
CA SER A 194 15.20 11.31 -2.53
C SER A 194 15.35 10.92 -1.07
N GLU A 195 15.14 11.87 -0.17
CA GLU A 195 15.13 11.58 1.27
C GLU A 195 13.86 10.81 1.64
N PHE A 196 13.99 9.80 2.49
CA PHE A 196 12.86 9.04 3.02
C PHE A 196 12.00 9.94 3.91
N LEU A 197 10.71 9.96 3.64
CA LEU A 197 9.72 10.61 4.49
C LEU A 197 8.93 9.56 5.27
N GLU A 198 8.59 9.89 6.50
CA GLU A 198 7.87 8.97 7.39
C GLU A 198 6.79 9.67 8.21
N ASN A 199 5.72 8.92 8.57
CA ASN A 199 4.65 9.42 9.42
C ASN A 199 4.80 8.94 10.88
N PHE A 200 5.98 9.17 11.46
CA PHE A 200 6.22 9.04 12.88
C PHE A 200 6.22 10.42 13.55
N ASP A 201 5.51 10.55 14.67
CA ASP A 201 5.53 11.73 15.51
C ASP A 201 6.33 11.44 16.79
N ASP A 202 7.55 11.95 16.86
CA ASP A 202 8.50 11.71 17.96
C ASP A 202 8.69 10.21 18.33
N GLY A 203 8.80 9.38 17.32
CA GLY A 203 8.97 7.93 17.48
C GLY A 203 7.68 7.12 17.60
N VAL A 204 6.54 7.79 17.59
CA VAL A 204 5.22 7.15 17.67
C VAL A 204 4.63 7.06 16.28
N ARG A 205 4.36 5.85 15.78
CA ARG A 205 3.60 5.64 14.54
C ARG A 205 2.19 6.21 14.71
N GLN A 206 1.63 6.73 13.63
CA GLN A 206 0.32 7.36 13.61
C GLN A 206 -0.71 6.49 12.88
N PRO A 207 -1.36 5.52 13.55
CA PRO A 207 -2.47 4.79 12.95
C PRO A 207 -3.65 5.72 12.65
N SER A 208 -4.39 5.43 11.58
CA SER A 208 -5.46 6.30 11.10
C SER A 208 -6.54 6.60 12.15
N HIS A 209 -6.91 5.62 12.99
CA HIS A 209 -7.91 5.80 14.03
C HIS A 209 -7.49 6.74 15.17
N LEU A 210 -6.19 7.00 15.32
CA LEU A 210 -5.66 7.97 16.28
C LEU A 210 -5.38 9.33 15.64
N ALA A 211 -5.00 9.36 14.37
CA ALA A 211 -4.67 10.58 13.65
C ALA A 211 -5.92 11.34 13.17
N TYR A 212 -6.97 10.63 12.78
CA TYR A 212 -8.21 11.23 12.30
C TYR A 212 -9.28 11.29 13.41
N ASP A 213 -9.87 12.46 13.58
CA ASP A 213 -10.92 12.67 14.58
C ASP A 213 -12.20 11.91 14.22
N LEU A 214 -12.60 10.96 15.05
CA LEU A 214 -13.81 10.15 14.91
C LEU A 214 -14.92 10.56 15.92
N SER A 215 -14.80 11.69 16.59
CA SER A 215 -15.74 12.11 17.66
C SER A 215 -17.18 12.27 17.17
N GLY A 216 -17.39 12.61 15.90
CA GLY A 216 -18.71 12.69 15.25
C GLY A 216 -19.20 11.40 14.60
N VAL A 217 -18.52 10.27 14.82
CA VAL A 217 -18.76 8.99 14.16
C VAL A 217 -19.05 7.90 15.17
N GLN A 218 -20.05 7.06 14.92
CA GLN A 218 -20.25 5.84 15.68
C GLN A 218 -19.29 4.76 15.16
N VAL A 219 -18.47 4.19 16.01
CA VAL A 219 -17.55 3.10 15.66
C VAL A 219 -17.95 1.83 16.40
N LYS A 220 -18.09 0.75 15.65
CA LYS A 220 -18.32 -0.59 16.19
C LYS A 220 -17.24 -1.55 15.70
N THR A 221 -16.40 -1.96 16.61
CA THR A 221 -15.40 -3.03 16.44
C THR A 221 -15.99 -4.41 16.66
N GLU A 222 -15.27 -5.48 16.26
CA GLU A 222 -15.71 -6.86 16.33
C GLU A 222 -17.07 -7.08 15.64
N ALA A 223 -17.26 -6.37 14.51
CA ALA A 223 -18.50 -6.32 13.73
C ALA A 223 -18.22 -6.69 12.28
N LEU A 224 -17.91 -7.97 12.03
CA LEU A 224 -17.69 -8.48 10.68
C LEU A 224 -18.98 -8.42 9.87
N VAL A 225 -18.95 -7.68 8.76
CA VAL A 225 -20.06 -7.64 7.80
C VAL A 225 -20.02 -8.89 6.93
N HIS A 226 -21.15 -9.61 6.88
CA HIS A 226 -21.32 -10.78 6.04
C HIS A 226 -21.65 -10.40 4.61
N ARG A 227 -22.68 -9.56 4.44
CA ARG A 227 -23.15 -9.12 3.12
C ARG A 227 -23.89 -7.79 3.17
N ILE A 228 -24.02 -7.18 2.01
CA ILE A 228 -24.90 -6.04 1.76
C ILE A 228 -26.28 -6.55 1.38
N ASN A 229 -27.33 -5.94 1.94
CA ASN A 229 -28.71 -6.22 1.59
C ASN A 229 -29.15 -5.27 0.49
N PHE A 230 -29.78 -5.81 -0.55
CA PHE A 230 -30.32 -5.06 -1.67
C PHE A 230 -31.85 -5.11 -1.71
N GLU A 231 -32.45 -3.98 -2.04
CA GLU A 231 -33.82 -3.90 -2.51
C GLU A 231 -33.81 -4.01 -4.04
N GLN A 232 -34.67 -4.88 -4.58
CA GLN A 232 -34.84 -5.06 -6.02
C GLN A 232 -36.22 -4.55 -6.43
N VAL A 233 -36.25 -3.57 -7.31
CA VAL A 233 -37.49 -3.04 -7.91
C VAL A 233 -37.47 -3.39 -9.39
N PRO A 234 -38.56 -3.95 -9.97
CA PRO A 234 -38.62 -4.29 -11.39
C PRO A 234 -38.23 -3.09 -12.28
N ASN A 235 -37.37 -3.35 -13.26
CA ASN A 235 -36.83 -2.37 -14.23
C ASN A 235 -35.97 -1.24 -13.63
N GLN A 236 -35.45 -1.40 -12.43
CA GLN A 236 -34.50 -0.49 -11.80
C GLN A 236 -33.23 -1.24 -11.38
N GLU A 237 -32.13 -0.52 -11.27
CA GLU A 237 -30.91 -1.09 -10.65
C GLU A 237 -31.17 -1.43 -9.19
N PRO A 238 -30.65 -2.57 -8.69
CA PRO A 238 -30.74 -2.94 -7.28
C PRO A 238 -30.14 -1.85 -6.40
N ARG A 239 -30.79 -1.54 -5.27
CA ARG A 239 -30.33 -0.53 -4.33
C ARG A 239 -29.82 -1.16 -3.04
N ALA A 240 -28.62 -0.80 -2.61
CA ALA A 240 -28.09 -1.16 -1.30
C ALA A 240 -28.86 -0.41 -0.20
N ILE A 241 -29.45 -1.17 0.75
CA ILE A 241 -30.34 -0.63 1.79
C ILE A 241 -29.86 -0.93 3.22
N GLY A 242 -28.79 -1.72 3.39
CA GLY A 242 -28.26 -2.08 4.69
C GLY A 242 -27.26 -3.20 4.61
N VAL A 243 -26.80 -3.66 5.76
CA VAL A 243 -25.84 -4.75 5.90
C VAL A 243 -26.36 -5.82 6.85
N LEU A 244 -25.94 -7.06 6.62
CA LEU A 244 -26.07 -8.19 7.56
C LEU A 244 -24.70 -8.45 8.16
N LEU A 245 -24.61 -8.48 9.48
CA LEU A 245 -23.39 -8.87 10.20
C LEU A 245 -23.28 -10.41 10.27
N ALA A 246 -22.08 -10.92 10.52
CA ALA A 246 -21.81 -12.34 10.67
C ALA A 246 -22.55 -12.98 11.88
N ASP A 247 -22.92 -12.19 12.87
CA ASP A 247 -23.70 -12.61 14.04
C ASP A 247 -25.23 -12.55 13.83
N GLY A 248 -25.69 -12.22 12.61
CA GLY A 248 -27.10 -12.18 12.23
C GLY A 248 -27.80 -10.83 12.42
N ARG A 249 -27.15 -9.83 13.03
CA ARG A 249 -27.72 -8.49 13.18
C ARG A 249 -27.80 -7.77 11.84
N GLN A 250 -28.86 -7.00 11.64
CA GLN A 250 -29.05 -6.18 10.44
C GLN A 250 -29.04 -4.69 10.79
N ILE A 251 -28.45 -3.90 9.94
CA ILE A 251 -28.38 -2.43 10.07
C ILE A 251 -28.80 -1.82 8.75
N LYS A 252 -29.75 -0.88 8.76
CA LYS A 252 -30.22 -0.18 7.57
C LYS A 252 -29.39 1.08 7.30
N ALA A 253 -29.13 1.36 6.03
CA ALA A 253 -28.58 2.61 5.55
C ALA A 253 -29.66 3.41 4.83
N ARG A 254 -29.94 4.63 5.30
CA ARG A 254 -30.92 5.52 4.63
C ARG A 254 -30.37 6.13 3.34
N LYS A 255 -29.06 6.33 3.26
CA LYS A 255 -28.42 7.05 2.15
C LYS A 255 -27.48 6.18 1.35
N GLU A 256 -26.31 5.87 1.88
CA GLU A 256 -25.28 5.08 1.16
C GLU A 256 -24.53 4.13 2.09
N ILE A 257 -24.02 3.05 1.48
CA ILE A 257 -23.05 2.12 2.09
C ILE A 257 -21.72 2.32 1.36
N ILE A 258 -20.64 2.47 2.12
CA ILE A 258 -19.30 2.65 1.59
C ILE A 258 -18.43 1.49 2.07
N ILE A 259 -17.91 0.71 1.15
CA ILE A 259 -16.96 -0.36 1.45
C ILE A 259 -15.56 0.24 1.54
N ALA A 260 -14.87 0.00 2.64
CA ALA A 260 -13.48 0.40 2.90
C ALA A 260 -12.71 -0.77 3.57
N ALA A 261 -12.99 -2.00 3.12
CA ALA A 261 -12.51 -3.23 3.74
C ALA A 261 -11.16 -3.72 3.16
N GLY A 262 -10.53 -2.92 2.29
CA GLY A 262 -9.23 -3.19 1.69
C GLY A 262 -9.27 -4.15 0.49
N ALA A 263 -8.13 -4.28 -0.21
CA ALA A 263 -8.03 -4.97 -1.50
C ALA A 263 -8.44 -6.46 -1.47
N VAL A 264 -8.49 -7.09 -0.31
CA VAL A 264 -8.89 -8.49 -0.18
C VAL A 264 -10.36 -8.62 0.21
N ARG A 265 -10.81 -7.86 1.20
CA ARG A 265 -12.16 -8.01 1.76
C ARG A 265 -13.22 -7.23 0.98
N SER A 266 -12.90 -6.14 0.31
CA SER A 266 -13.86 -5.38 -0.48
C SER A 266 -14.44 -6.20 -1.65
N PRO A 267 -13.64 -6.83 -2.53
CA PRO A 267 -14.19 -7.72 -3.56
C PRO A 267 -14.87 -8.95 -2.97
N GLN A 268 -14.37 -9.51 -1.87
CA GLN A 268 -15.02 -10.64 -1.21
C GLN A 268 -16.43 -10.25 -0.72
N LEU A 269 -16.57 -9.08 -0.09
CA LEU A 269 -17.86 -8.59 0.38
C LEU A 269 -18.84 -8.35 -0.77
N LEU A 270 -18.37 -7.79 -1.89
CA LEU A 270 -19.20 -7.64 -3.09
C LEU A 270 -19.69 -9.00 -3.59
N GLN A 271 -18.80 -10.00 -3.73
CA GLN A 271 -19.16 -11.34 -4.17
C GLN A 271 -20.13 -12.03 -3.20
N LEU A 272 -19.92 -11.96 -1.87
CA LEU A 272 -20.83 -12.47 -0.84
C LEU A 272 -22.21 -11.79 -0.89
N SER A 273 -22.26 -10.58 -1.44
CA SER A 273 -23.49 -9.80 -1.59
C SER A 273 -24.18 -10.02 -2.94
N GLY A 274 -23.66 -10.91 -3.78
CA GLY A 274 -24.22 -11.21 -5.09
C GLY A 274 -23.75 -10.24 -6.21
N VAL A 275 -22.74 -9.42 -5.98
CA VAL A 275 -22.13 -8.51 -6.99
C VAL A 275 -20.74 -9.00 -7.35
N GLY A 276 -20.56 -9.52 -8.55
CA GLY A 276 -19.29 -10.09 -9.00
C GLY A 276 -19.49 -11.11 -10.11
N PRO A 277 -18.45 -11.93 -10.45
CA PRO A 277 -18.57 -12.94 -11.49
C PRO A 277 -19.69 -13.94 -11.18
N ALA A 278 -20.73 -13.98 -12.02
CA ALA A 278 -21.91 -14.83 -11.81
C ALA A 278 -21.55 -16.30 -11.63
N SER A 279 -20.53 -16.79 -12.33
CA SER A 279 -20.05 -18.16 -12.21
C SER A 279 -19.42 -18.49 -10.85
N VAL A 280 -18.74 -17.50 -10.22
CA VAL A 280 -18.16 -17.64 -8.87
C VAL A 280 -19.28 -17.63 -7.83
N ILE A 281 -20.16 -16.63 -7.90
CA ILE A 281 -21.25 -16.40 -6.96
C ILE A 281 -22.20 -17.61 -6.91
N SER A 282 -22.63 -18.09 -8.11
CA SER A 282 -23.59 -19.21 -8.22
C SER A 282 -23.03 -20.53 -7.69
N ARG A 283 -21.72 -20.79 -7.80
CA ARG A 283 -21.07 -21.98 -7.24
C ARG A 283 -21.25 -22.12 -5.72
N HIS A 284 -21.43 -20.99 -5.04
CA HIS A 284 -21.62 -20.94 -3.60
C HIS A 284 -23.10 -20.79 -3.17
N GLY A 285 -24.04 -20.93 -4.11
CA GLY A 285 -25.48 -20.82 -3.84
C GLY A 285 -25.93 -19.40 -3.48
N ILE A 286 -25.14 -18.38 -3.78
CA ILE A 286 -25.47 -16.97 -3.55
C ILE A 286 -26.28 -16.45 -4.76
N PRO A 287 -27.43 -15.79 -4.54
CA PRO A 287 -28.17 -15.16 -5.62
C PRO A 287 -27.34 -14.07 -6.31
N VAL A 288 -27.29 -14.09 -7.64
CA VAL A 288 -26.64 -13.04 -8.42
C VAL A 288 -27.52 -11.80 -8.46
N ILE A 289 -27.04 -10.71 -7.89
CA ILE A 289 -27.68 -9.39 -7.91
C ILE A 289 -27.25 -8.61 -9.16
N TYR A 290 -25.94 -8.61 -9.44
CA TYR A 290 -25.36 -8.00 -10.62
C TYR A 290 -24.11 -8.76 -11.07
N ASP A 291 -24.09 -9.19 -12.33
CA ASP A 291 -22.91 -9.84 -12.91
C ASP A 291 -21.84 -8.81 -13.25
N SER A 292 -20.76 -8.80 -12.47
CA SER A 292 -19.60 -7.92 -12.61
C SER A 292 -18.31 -8.74 -12.66
N PRO A 293 -17.93 -9.24 -13.85
CA PRO A 293 -16.79 -10.16 -13.99
C PRO A 293 -15.45 -9.60 -13.51
N ALA A 294 -15.32 -8.27 -13.43
CA ALA A 294 -14.09 -7.60 -13.02
C ALA A 294 -13.87 -7.58 -11.49
N VAL A 295 -14.90 -7.87 -10.68
CA VAL A 295 -14.76 -7.92 -9.22
C VAL A 295 -13.83 -9.06 -8.81
N GLY A 296 -12.76 -8.70 -8.08
CA GLY A 296 -11.72 -9.63 -7.67
C GLY A 296 -10.63 -9.88 -8.73
N GLN A 297 -10.72 -9.27 -9.91
CA GLN A 297 -9.67 -9.30 -10.93
C GLN A 297 -8.69 -8.14 -10.76
N ASN A 298 -7.63 -8.09 -11.58
CA ASN A 298 -6.61 -7.03 -11.57
C ASN A 298 -5.89 -6.87 -10.22
N LEU A 299 -5.80 -7.93 -9.41
CA LEU A 299 -4.98 -7.89 -8.19
C LEU A 299 -3.52 -7.64 -8.56
N PHE A 300 -2.90 -6.63 -7.99
CA PHE A 300 -1.47 -6.39 -8.05
C PHE A 300 -0.93 -6.01 -6.66
N ASP A 301 0.37 -6.15 -6.49
CA ASP A 301 1.11 -5.82 -5.28
C ASP A 301 2.56 -5.55 -5.64
N HIS A 302 3.24 -4.73 -4.90
CA HIS A 302 4.67 -4.54 -5.05
C HIS A 302 5.42 -5.78 -4.54
N PHE A 303 6.32 -6.30 -5.37
CA PHE A 303 7.14 -7.47 -5.05
C PHE A 303 8.61 -7.08 -4.97
N ALA A 304 9.36 -7.64 -4.04
CA ALA A 304 10.72 -7.20 -3.75
C ALA A 304 11.69 -8.34 -3.44
N LEU A 305 12.98 -8.05 -3.61
CA LEU A 305 14.06 -8.84 -3.05
C LEU A 305 14.66 -8.09 -1.86
N PHE A 306 14.65 -8.73 -0.69
CA PHE A 306 15.38 -8.28 0.48
C PHE A 306 16.72 -9.01 0.57
N GLN A 307 17.80 -8.25 0.81
CA GLN A 307 19.15 -8.79 0.93
C GLN A 307 19.82 -8.24 2.19
N VAL A 308 20.78 -8.99 2.72
CA VAL A 308 21.61 -8.54 3.85
C VAL A 308 23.05 -8.39 3.38
N TYR A 309 23.67 -7.30 3.77
CA TYR A 309 25.08 -7.04 3.47
C TYR A 309 25.88 -6.94 4.75
N LYS A 310 27.07 -7.57 4.76
CA LYS A 310 28.04 -7.45 5.82
C LYS A 310 28.84 -6.15 5.64
N LEU A 311 29.00 -5.41 6.72
CA LEU A 311 29.83 -4.21 6.75
C LEU A 311 31.31 -4.57 6.89
N ARG A 312 32.17 -3.81 6.21
CA ARG A 312 33.61 -4.06 6.16
C ARG A 312 34.31 -3.86 7.52
N ASP A 313 33.88 -2.84 8.24
CA ASP A 313 34.43 -2.46 9.54
C ASP A 313 33.28 -2.10 10.49
N PRO A 314 32.77 -3.08 11.23
CA PRO A 314 31.66 -2.86 12.17
C PRO A 314 31.99 -1.86 13.29
N GLU A 315 33.26 -1.70 13.67
CA GLU A 315 33.71 -0.80 14.74
C GLU A 315 33.49 0.68 14.39
N ARG A 316 33.24 1.00 13.12
CA ARG A 316 32.87 2.36 12.69
C ARG A 316 31.49 2.81 13.13
N GLY A 317 30.65 1.92 13.66
CA GLY A 317 29.32 2.24 14.15
C GLY A 317 28.34 2.67 13.06
N LEU A 318 28.33 1.95 11.93
CA LEU A 318 27.55 2.33 10.75
C LEU A 318 26.10 1.80 10.77
N SER A 319 25.79 0.80 11.59
CA SER A 319 24.47 0.14 11.65
C SER A 319 23.98 0.03 13.10
N LEU A 320 22.68 -0.06 13.28
CA LEU A 320 22.04 -0.27 14.57
C LEU A 320 22.58 -1.52 15.27
N GLY A 321 22.62 -1.47 16.60
CA GLY A 321 23.24 -2.48 17.45
C GLY A 321 24.67 -2.14 17.85
N HIS A 322 25.34 -1.19 17.17
CA HIS A 322 26.59 -0.64 17.65
C HIS A 322 26.36 0.38 18.77
N PRO A 323 27.21 0.42 19.83
CA PRO A 323 27.02 1.33 20.99
C PRO A 323 26.93 2.82 20.63
N SER A 324 27.60 3.28 19.56
CA SER A 324 27.50 4.69 19.11
C SER A 324 26.10 5.09 18.61
N LEU A 325 25.25 4.13 18.27
CA LEU A 325 23.87 4.34 17.82
C LEU A 325 22.83 3.93 18.88
N ALA A 326 23.21 3.93 20.15
CA ALA A 326 22.33 3.59 21.27
C ALA A 326 21.46 4.76 21.75
N ASP A 327 21.68 6.02 21.26
CA ASP A 327 20.83 7.16 21.62
C ASP A 327 19.38 6.89 21.15
N PRO A 328 18.36 7.10 22.01
CA PRO A 328 16.95 6.90 21.65
C PRO A 328 16.50 7.62 20.37
N ALA A 329 17.16 8.70 19.96
CA ALA A 329 16.87 9.40 18.72
C ALA A 329 16.92 8.49 17.48
N PHE A 330 17.81 7.50 17.46
CA PHE A 330 17.93 6.55 16.34
C PHE A 330 16.74 5.56 16.22
N PHE A 331 15.89 5.49 17.24
CA PHE A 331 14.71 4.62 17.28
C PHE A 331 13.38 5.37 17.12
N LYS A 332 13.43 6.66 16.75
CA LYS A 332 12.24 7.50 16.53
C LYS A 332 11.56 7.31 15.18
N GLY A 333 12.02 6.39 14.36
CA GLY A 333 11.46 6.05 13.04
C GLY A 333 12.35 5.06 12.30
N MET A 334 12.11 4.86 11.02
CA MET A 334 12.83 3.89 10.21
C MET A 334 14.31 4.26 10.05
N PRO A 335 15.25 3.31 10.24
CA PRO A 335 16.68 3.56 10.03
C PRO A 335 17.04 3.56 8.53
N VAL A 336 16.52 4.53 7.80
CA VAL A 336 16.66 4.70 6.34
C VAL A 336 16.76 6.19 6.04
N ASP A 337 17.76 6.63 5.30
CA ASP A 337 17.83 8.03 4.85
C ASP A 337 17.29 8.23 3.44
N TRP A 338 17.52 7.26 2.55
CA TRP A 338 17.35 7.44 1.11
C TRP A 338 16.44 6.40 0.48
N ILE A 339 15.62 6.87 -0.47
CA ILE A 339 14.94 6.06 -1.48
C ILE A 339 15.55 6.40 -2.84
N VAL A 340 15.85 5.38 -3.62
CA VAL A 340 16.30 5.53 -5.01
C VAL A 340 15.27 4.92 -5.93
N ASN A 341 14.78 5.71 -6.87
CA ASN A 341 13.84 5.26 -7.90
C ASN A 341 14.48 5.37 -9.27
N GLU A 342 14.47 4.28 -10.03
CA GLU A 342 15.07 4.21 -11.35
C GLU A 342 14.11 3.55 -12.37
N ALA A 343 14.27 3.95 -13.63
CA ALA A 343 13.61 3.31 -14.75
C ALA A 343 14.42 2.13 -15.28
N LEU A 344 13.77 1.08 -15.75
CA LEU A 344 14.42 0.07 -16.59
C LEU A 344 14.85 0.73 -17.90
N PRO A 345 16.08 0.51 -18.43
CA PRO A 345 16.51 1.05 -19.71
C PRO A 345 15.51 0.70 -20.84
N ALA A 346 15.24 1.67 -21.70
CA ALA A 346 14.17 1.58 -22.70
C ALA A 346 14.30 0.39 -23.66
N ASP A 347 15.52 0.02 -24.03
CA ASP A 347 15.79 -1.14 -24.88
C ASP A 347 15.47 -2.47 -24.15
N GLN A 348 15.78 -2.56 -22.85
CA GLN A 348 15.46 -3.71 -22.02
C GLN A 348 13.95 -3.81 -21.77
N LEU A 349 13.29 -2.67 -21.49
CA LEU A 349 11.84 -2.60 -21.33
C LEU A 349 11.13 -3.07 -22.61
N LYS A 350 11.51 -2.53 -23.77
CA LYS A 350 10.94 -2.93 -25.06
C LYS A 350 11.11 -4.41 -25.34
N LYS A 351 12.28 -4.98 -25.01
CA LYS A 351 12.53 -6.43 -25.15
C LYS A 351 11.59 -7.22 -24.26
N ALA A 352 11.46 -6.85 -22.99
CA ALA A 352 10.61 -7.55 -22.04
C ALA A 352 9.11 -7.44 -22.39
N LEU A 353 8.63 -6.27 -22.82
CA LEU A 353 7.26 -6.08 -23.32
C LEU A 353 6.99 -6.95 -24.55
N THR A 354 7.96 -7.09 -25.45
CA THR A 354 7.81 -7.97 -26.62
C THR A 354 7.73 -9.44 -26.22
N GLU A 355 8.51 -9.88 -25.23
CA GLU A 355 8.47 -11.23 -24.67
C GLU A 355 7.12 -11.54 -23.99
N ASP A 356 6.53 -10.54 -23.31
CA ASP A 356 5.21 -10.64 -22.69
C ASP A 356 4.05 -10.55 -23.69
N GLY A 357 4.33 -10.30 -24.99
CA GLY A 357 3.30 -10.17 -26.03
C GLY A 357 2.58 -8.83 -26.01
N ASP A 358 3.14 -7.81 -25.36
CA ASP A 358 2.61 -6.43 -25.28
C ASP A 358 3.57 -5.38 -25.87
N PRO A 359 3.94 -5.49 -27.17
CA PRO A 359 4.89 -4.56 -27.80
C PRO A 359 4.35 -3.13 -27.93
N SER A 360 3.05 -2.93 -27.70
CA SER A 360 2.39 -1.62 -27.71
C SER A 360 2.42 -0.93 -26.36
N ASP A 361 2.94 -1.59 -25.34
CA ASP A 361 2.98 -1.11 -23.95
C ASP A 361 1.61 -0.64 -23.43
N SER A 362 0.67 -1.57 -23.34
CA SER A 362 -0.69 -1.29 -22.85
C SER A 362 -0.71 -0.74 -21.41
N HIS A 363 0.41 -0.89 -20.67
CA HIS A 363 0.59 -0.39 -19.31
C HIS A 363 1.18 1.03 -19.26
N GLY A 364 1.67 1.58 -20.39
CA GLY A 364 2.28 2.90 -20.52
C GLY A 364 3.56 3.03 -19.70
N LEU A 365 4.39 1.99 -19.67
CA LEU A 365 5.65 1.96 -18.91
C LEU A 365 6.79 2.70 -19.61
N ASP A 366 6.71 2.89 -20.93
CA ASP A 366 7.73 3.56 -21.74
C ASP A 366 7.74 5.08 -21.62
N ASP A 367 6.82 5.65 -20.84
CA ASP A 367 6.87 7.06 -20.48
C ASP A 367 8.18 7.35 -19.75
N ALA A 368 9.04 8.17 -20.36
CA ALA A 368 10.38 8.46 -19.87
C ALA A 368 10.46 9.10 -18.47
N SER A 369 9.33 9.54 -17.93
CA SER A 369 9.22 10.07 -16.57
C SER A 369 8.94 9.00 -15.53
N ARG A 370 8.48 7.80 -15.93
CA ARG A 370 8.11 6.73 -14.99
C ARG A 370 9.32 5.96 -14.48
N THR A 371 9.27 5.60 -13.21
CA THR A 371 10.25 4.71 -12.57
C THR A 371 9.60 3.36 -12.28
N HIS A 372 10.38 2.28 -12.39
CA HIS A 372 9.87 0.92 -12.31
C HIS A 372 10.35 0.18 -11.07
N VAL A 373 11.48 0.63 -10.48
CA VAL A 373 12.10 0.01 -9.31
C VAL A 373 12.45 1.04 -8.26
N GLU A 374 12.18 0.69 -7.00
CA GLU A 374 12.60 1.43 -5.82
C GLU A 374 13.67 0.64 -5.07
N THR A 375 14.73 1.31 -4.62
CA THR A 375 15.78 0.70 -3.81
C THR A 375 15.96 1.47 -2.50
N MET A 376 16.01 0.74 -1.39
CA MET A 376 16.30 1.28 -0.06
C MET A 376 17.43 0.50 0.61
N VAL A 377 18.20 1.19 1.47
CA VAL A 377 19.17 0.59 2.39
C VAL A 377 18.74 0.90 3.81
N VAL A 378 18.52 -0.15 4.59
CA VAL A 378 18.06 -0.08 5.99
C VAL A 378 19.25 -0.39 6.90
N TYR A 379 19.51 0.47 7.87
CA TYR A 379 20.69 0.36 8.75
C TYR A 379 20.48 -0.63 9.90
N ASN A 380 19.91 -1.77 9.55
CA ASN A 380 19.59 -2.90 10.43
C ASN A 380 19.41 -4.15 9.53
N PRO A 381 19.86 -5.35 9.91
CA PRO A 381 19.78 -6.54 9.06
C PRO A 381 18.36 -6.98 8.65
N LEU A 382 17.32 -6.67 9.41
CA LEU A 382 15.91 -7.03 9.13
C LEU A 382 15.70 -8.50 8.69
N ALA A 383 16.54 -9.42 9.10
CA ALA A 383 16.49 -10.83 8.71
C ALA A 383 16.53 -11.74 9.94
N PRO A 384 15.63 -12.75 10.01
CA PRO A 384 15.66 -13.73 11.10
C PRO A 384 17.02 -14.42 11.24
N GLY A 385 17.53 -14.52 12.46
CA GLY A 385 18.81 -15.18 12.76
C GLY A 385 20.06 -14.35 12.48
N VAL A 386 19.94 -13.16 11.89
CA VAL A 386 21.07 -12.23 11.73
C VAL A 386 21.11 -11.28 12.93
N PRO A 387 22.25 -11.19 13.66
CA PRO A 387 22.31 -10.40 14.89
C PRO A 387 22.28 -8.89 14.59
N VAL A 388 21.57 -8.14 15.42
CA VAL A 388 21.58 -6.67 15.45
C VAL A 388 22.75 -6.21 16.33
N ASN A 389 23.95 -6.14 15.77
CA ASN A 389 25.19 -5.87 16.49
C ASN A 389 26.11 -4.86 15.78
N GLY A 390 25.56 -4.09 14.82
CA GLY A 390 26.33 -3.10 14.07
C GLY A 390 27.09 -3.65 12.85
N SER A 391 27.03 -4.97 12.58
CA SER A 391 27.82 -5.62 11.52
C SER A 391 27.08 -5.75 10.18
N PHE A 392 25.78 -5.49 10.14
CA PHE A 392 24.95 -5.79 8.97
C PHE A 392 23.97 -4.66 8.65
N ILE A 393 23.65 -4.54 7.37
CA ILE A 393 22.55 -3.72 6.85
C ILE A 393 21.64 -4.60 6.00
N ALA A 394 20.39 -4.20 5.86
CA ALA A 394 19.47 -4.80 4.90
C ALA A 394 19.20 -3.86 3.72
N THR A 395 18.75 -4.43 2.62
CA THR A 395 18.30 -3.68 1.45
C THR A 395 16.96 -4.20 0.97
N SER A 396 16.21 -3.35 0.30
CA SER A 396 15.00 -3.71 -0.45
C SER A 396 15.15 -3.23 -1.88
N VAL A 397 14.95 -4.12 -2.84
CA VAL A 397 14.79 -3.79 -4.26
C VAL A 397 13.36 -4.16 -4.62
N MET A 398 12.51 -3.16 -4.83
CA MET A 398 11.07 -3.32 -4.98
C MET A 398 10.62 -2.95 -6.40
N LEU A 399 9.89 -3.86 -7.05
CA LEU A 399 9.15 -3.60 -8.28
C LEU A 399 7.92 -2.74 -7.95
N THR A 400 7.87 -1.52 -8.48
CA THR A 400 6.81 -0.55 -8.17
C THR A 400 5.67 -0.54 -9.18
N LEU A 401 5.95 -0.87 -10.44
CA LEU A 401 4.95 -0.93 -11.51
C LEU A 401 4.84 -2.34 -12.09
N PRO A 402 4.36 -3.33 -11.30
CA PRO A 402 4.23 -4.70 -11.80
C PRO A 402 3.28 -4.77 -12.99
N THR A 403 3.62 -5.60 -13.98
CA THR A 403 2.71 -6.00 -15.06
C THR A 403 1.99 -7.31 -14.78
N SER A 404 2.51 -8.13 -13.88
CA SER A 404 1.80 -9.30 -13.37
C SER A 404 0.46 -8.92 -12.75
N ARG A 405 -0.59 -9.67 -13.09
CA ARG A 405 -1.94 -9.49 -12.54
C ARG A 405 -2.44 -10.80 -11.95
N GLY A 406 -3.04 -10.67 -10.80
CA GLY A 406 -3.65 -11.75 -10.06
C GLY A 406 -5.16 -11.61 -9.95
N SER A 407 -5.74 -12.50 -9.16
CA SER A 407 -7.17 -12.53 -8.92
C SER A 407 -7.51 -13.02 -7.52
N LEU A 408 -8.77 -12.77 -7.15
CA LEU A 408 -9.36 -13.18 -5.90
C LEU A 408 -10.79 -13.66 -6.13
N GLU A 409 -11.17 -14.79 -5.55
CA GLU A 409 -12.52 -15.32 -5.62
C GLU A 409 -12.96 -15.95 -4.28
N LEU A 410 -14.26 -16.11 -4.09
CA LEU A 410 -14.80 -16.76 -2.91
C LEU A 410 -14.28 -18.21 -2.78
N ALA A 411 -13.90 -18.59 -1.57
CA ALA A 411 -13.69 -19.98 -1.18
C ALA A 411 -15.01 -20.65 -0.73
N SER A 412 -15.91 -19.88 -0.11
CA SER A 412 -17.25 -20.32 0.30
C SER A 412 -18.20 -19.13 0.48
N ALA A 413 -19.45 -19.41 0.89
CA ALA A 413 -20.43 -18.38 1.26
C ALA A 413 -20.22 -17.82 2.69
N SER A 414 -19.21 -18.27 3.43
CA SER A 414 -18.93 -17.81 4.80
C SER A 414 -18.05 -16.56 4.80
N PRO A 415 -18.42 -15.48 5.51
CA PRO A 415 -17.58 -14.30 5.65
C PRO A 415 -16.32 -14.55 6.51
N ASN A 416 -16.31 -15.62 7.30
CA ASN A 416 -15.18 -15.99 8.15
C ASN A 416 -14.07 -16.69 7.37
N GLU A 417 -14.39 -17.30 6.23
CA GLU A 417 -13.41 -17.99 5.40
C GLU A 417 -12.68 -16.99 4.50
N PRO A 418 -11.32 -16.98 4.49
CA PRO A 418 -10.56 -16.15 3.57
C PRO A 418 -10.87 -16.52 2.12
N PRO A 419 -10.83 -15.55 1.19
CA PRO A 419 -10.97 -15.84 -0.23
C PRO A 419 -9.74 -16.60 -0.77
N ILE A 420 -9.89 -17.24 -1.92
CA ILE A 420 -8.79 -17.81 -2.69
C ILE A 420 -8.04 -16.66 -3.35
N ILE A 421 -6.74 -16.52 -3.04
CA ILE A 421 -5.91 -15.41 -3.52
C ILE A 421 -4.81 -15.95 -4.43
N ARG A 422 -4.79 -15.49 -5.67
CA ARG A 422 -3.81 -15.82 -6.72
C ARG A 422 -3.10 -14.55 -7.16
N PRO A 423 -2.02 -14.11 -6.48
CA PRO A 423 -1.39 -12.81 -6.78
C PRO A 423 -0.56 -12.83 -8.07
N ASN A 424 -0.11 -14.00 -8.51
CA ASN A 424 0.68 -14.18 -9.73
C ASN A 424 1.98 -13.36 -9.79
N TYR A 425 2.66 -13.15 -8.63
CA TYR A 425 3.89 -12.37 -8.55
C TYR A 425 4.96 -12.83 -9.53
N PHE A 426 5.71 -11.87 -10.12
CA PHE A 426 6.91 -12.15 -10.89
C PHE A 426 6.68 -13.06 -12.12
N SER A 427 5.47 -13.02 -12.70
CA SER A 427 5.09 -13.92 -13.79
C SER A 427 5.48 -13.40 -15.17
N THR A 428 5.67 -12.09 -15.33
CA THR A 428 5.96 -11.43 -16.62
C THR A 428 7.46 -11.21 -16.83
N ALA A 429 7.87 -11.05 -18.08
CA ALA A 429 9.26 -10.72 -18.43
C ALA A 429 9.63 -9.30 -17.96
N VAL A 430 8.69 -8.37 -18.00
CA VAL A 430 8.89 -7.01 -17.47
C VAL A 430 9.22 -7.05 -15.99
N ASP A 431 8.43 -7.76 -15.18
CA ASP A 431 8.68 -7.85 -13.73
C ASP A 431 10.07 -8.44 -13.44
N ARG A 432 10.46 -9.48 -14.20
CA ARG A 432 11.79 -10.10 -14.07
C ARG A 432 12.91 -9.13 -14.43
N ALA A 433 12.79 -8.46 -15.58
CA ALA A 433 13.81 -7.51 -16.05
C ALA A 433 14.00 -6.35 -15.09
N VAL A 434 12.91 -5.78 -14.55
CA VAL A 434 12.95 -4.67 -13.60
C VAL A 434 13.67 -5.07 -12.31
N LEU A 435 13.30 -6.19 -11.70
CA LEU A 435 13.94 -6.61 -10.44
C LEU A 435 15.41 -7.02 -10.64
N ILE A 436 15.75 -7.70 -11.74
CA ILE A 436 17.15 -8.01 -12.07
C ILE A 436 17.95 -6.72 -12.24
N HIS A 437 17.42 -5.74 -12.98
CA HIS A 437 18.05 -4.43 -13.14
C HIS A 437 18.29 -3.75 -11.79
N GLY A 438 17.28 -3.66 -10.95
CA GLY A 438 17.39 -3.03 -9.62
C GLY A 438 18.44 -3.69 -8.73
N VAL A 439 18.52 -5.04 -8.73
CA VAL A 439 19.56 -5.78 -7.99
C VAL A 439 20.94 -5.46 -8.54
N ARG A 440 21.13 -5.39 -9.86
CA ARG A 440 22.42 -5.00 -10.47
C ARG A 440 22.83 -3.58 -10.10
N ARG A 441 21.88 -2.64 -10.12
CA ARG A 441 22.13 -1.25 -9.70
C ARG A 441 22.55 -1.15 -8.24
N LEU A 442 21.88 -1.90 -7.36
CA LEU A 442 22.25 -1.97 -5.95
C LEU A 442 23.66 -2.57 -5.75
N LEU A 443 23.97 -3.68 -6.44
CA LEU A 443 25.33 -4.27 -6.41
C LEU A 443 26.37 -3.28 -6.91
N GLN A 444 26.11 -2.52 -7.97
CA GLN A 444 27.00 -1.46 -8.45
C GLN A 444 27.23 -0.40 -7.37
N ALA A 445 26.16 0.11 -6.76
CA ALA A 445 26.27 1.13 -5.71
C ALA A 445 27.10 0.63 -4.51
N LEU A 446 26.84 -0.58 -4.03
CA LEU A 446 27.42 -1.07 -2.78
C LEU A 446 28.79 -1.76 -2.94
N THR A 447 29.06 -2.41 -4.09
CA THR A 447 30.23 -3.28 -4.25
C THR A 447 31.19 -2.84 -5.37
N PHE A 448 30.80 -1.90 -6.23
CA PHE A 448 31.66 -1.41 -7.31
C PHE A 448 32.19 0.01 -7.07
N THR A 449 31.35 0.93 -6.58
CA THR A 449 31.77 2.31 -6.27
C THR A 449 32.83 2.34 -5.17
N GLN A 450 33.64 3.41 -5.12
CA GLN A 450 34.60 3.55 -4.03
C GLN A 450 33.88 3.74 -2.69
N ALA A 451 32.87 4.58 -2.64
CA ALA A 451 32.11 4.85 -1.42
C ALA A 451 31.39 3.59 -0.89
N GLY A 452 30.85 2.75 -1.78
CA GLY A 452 30.23 1.48 -1.41
C GLY A 452 31.25 0.48 -0.84
N LYS A 453 32.38 0.29 -1.52
CA LYS A 453 33.49 -0.58 -1.09
C LYS A 453 34.07 -0.17 0.26
N ASP A 454 34.06 1.11 0.60
CA ASP A 454 34.57 1.61 1.87
C ASP A 454 33.66 1.21 3.06
N VAL A 455 32.43 0.84 2.81
CA VAL A 455 31.45 0.49 3.87
C VAL A 455 30.97 -0.97 3.81
N VAL A 456 30.82 -1.55 2.62
CA VAL A 456 30.29 -2.90 2.43
C VAL A 456 31.43 -3.89 2.13
N GLU A 457 31.41 -5.04 2.80
CA GLU A 457 32.32 -6.15 2.51
C GLU A 457 31.73 -7.04 1.40
N SER A 458 30.53 -7.56 1.61
CA SER A 458 29.86 -8.48 0.68
C SER A 458 28.36 -8.61 0.97
N GLU A 459 27.61 -9.09 -0.01
CA GLU A 459 26.26 -9.60 0.23
C GLU A 459 26.37 -10.92 0.99
N MET A 460 25.45 -11.13 1.91
CA MET A 460 25.35 -12.34 2.71
C MET A 460 24.42 -13.35 2.01
N SER A 461 24.89 -14.60 1.84
CA SER A 461 23.99 -15.67 1.39
C SER A 461 22.81 -15.83 2.36
N PRO A 462 21.56 -15.94 1.87
CA PRO A 462 20.40 -16.09 2.75
C PRO A 462 20.23 -17.52 3.31
N GLY A 463 21.07 -18.47 2.89
CA GLY A 463 21.01 -19.84 3.38
C GLY A 463 21.59 -20.88 2.43
N PRO A 464 21.55 -22.15 2.81
CA PRO A 464 22.12 -23.25 2.02
C PRO A 464 21.56 -23.30 0.59
N GLY A 465 22.44 -23.50 -0.37
CA GLY A 465 22.09 -23.63 -1.79
C GLY A 465 21.90 -22.32 -2.55
N LEU A 466 22.03 -21.16 -1.87
CA LEU A 466 21.97 -19.84 -2.49
C LEU A 466 23.29 -19.10 -2.27
N SER A 467 24.10 -18.94 -3.31
CA SER A 467 25.37 -18.22 -3.25
C SER A 467 25.13 -16.71 -3.10
N SER A 468 26.07 -16.00 -2.43
CA SER A 468 26.06 -14.53 -2.41
C SER A 468 26.04 -13.96 -3.83
N LEU A 469 25.23 -12.93 -4.05
CA LEU A 469 25.18 -12.23 -5.32
C LEU A 469 26.35 -11.23 -5.42
N THR A 470 26.95 -11.20 -6.60
CA THR A 470 28.07 -10.31 -6.96
C THR A 470 27.81 -9.65 -8.31
N LEU A 471 28.70 -8.78 -8.77
CA LEU A 471 28.61 -8.19 -10.10
C LEU A 471 28.73 -9.20 -11.23
N GLU A 472 29.41 -10.33 -10.97
CA GLU A 472 29.61 -11.43 -11.92
C GLU A 472 28.44 -12.41 -11.94
N SER A 473 27.50 -12.34 -11.00
CA SER A 473 26.32 -13.18 -10.98
C SER A 473 25.50 -12.99 -12.25
N SER A 474 25.08 -14.10 -12.87
CA SER A 474 24.24 -14.04 -14.07
C SER A 474 22.84 -13.53 -13.76
N ASP A 475 22.09 -13.10 -14.79
CA ASP A 475 20.67 -12.74 -14.63
C ASP A 475 19.86 -13.92 -14.07
N LYS A 476 20.24 -15.14 -14.47
CA LYS A 476 19.61 -16.35 -13.95
C LYS A 476 19.86 -16.53 -12.44
N ASP A 477 21.07 -16.25 -11.94
CA ASP A 477 21.36 -16.36 -10.51
C ASP A 477 20.53 -15.37 -9.70
N ILE A 478 20.35 -14.16 -10.22
CA ILE A 478 19.52 -13.12 -9.60
C ILE A 478 18.04 -13.53 -9.66
N GLU A 479 17.56 -14.01 -10.80
CA GLU A 479 16.18 -14.50 -10.97
C GLU A 479 15.89 -15.67 -10.03
N ASP A 480 16.77 -16.66 -9.96
CA ASP A 480 16.64 -17.82 -9.06
C ASP A 480 16.59 -17.39 -7.58
N ARG A 481 17.40 -16.37 -7.21
CA ARG A 481 17.34 -15.76 -5.87
C ARG A 481 16.00 -15.10 -5.60
N ILE A 482 15.46 -14.32 -6.55
CA ILE A 482 14.15 -13.66 -6.41
C ILE A 482 13.05 -14.71 -6.30
N ARG A 483 13.08 -15.77 -7.10
CA ARG A 483 12.13 -16.89 -7.03
C ARG A 483 12.17 -17.58 -5.66
N ALA A 484 13.35 -17.78 -5.11
CA ALA A 484 13.54 -18.49 -3.85
C ALA A 484 13.11 -17.70 -2.62
N ILE A 485 13.38 -16.39 -2.56
CA ILE A 485 13.18 -15.59 -1.34
C ILE A 485 12.45 -14.26 -1.56
N GLY A 486 12.11 -13.89 -2.79
CA GLY A 486 11.32 -12.67 -3.05
C GLY A 486 10.04 -12.64 -2.20
N SER A 487 9.62 -11.46 -1.79
CA SER A 487 8.52 -11.23 -0.85
C SER A 487 7.68 -10.02 -1.26
N PRO A 488 6.37 -9.99 -0.97
CA PRO A 488 5.55 -8.82 -1.19
C PRO A 488 5.93 -7.67 -0.25
N HIS A 489 5.58 -6.46 -0.65
CA HIS A 489 5.60 -5.27 0.22
C HIS A 489 4.24 -4.98 0.87
N TYR A 490 3.26 -5.89 0.69
CA TYR A 490 1.92 -5.81 1.29
C TYR A 490 1.12 -4.58 0.81
N HIS A 491 1.32 -4.20 -0.44
CA HIS A 491 0.64 -3.09 -1.12
C HIS A 491 -0.48 -3.58 -2.06
N MET A 492 -1.17 -4.65 -1.69
CA MET A 492 -2.26 -5.24 -2.47
C MET A 492 -3.29 -4.21 -2.88
N ALA A 493 -3.64 -4.16 -4.18
CA ALA A 493 -4.55 -3.18 -4.75
C ALA A 493 -5.27 -3.70 -6.01
N GLY A 494 -6.21 -2.93 -6.54
CA GLY A 494 -6.76 -3.08 -7.89
C GLY A 494 -7.97 -3.99 -8.05
N THR A 495 -8.42 -4.67 -7.01
CA THR A 495 -9.45 -5.74 -7.09
C THR A 495 -10.90 -5.28 -7.26
N CYS A 496 -11.17 -3.97 -7.15
CA CYS A 496 -12.43 -3.30 -7.48
C CYS A 496 -12.14 -2.04 -8.31
N ALA A 497 -11.35 -2.18 -9.38
CA ALA A 497 -10.72 -1.07 -10.08
C ALA A 497 -11.71 -0.04 -10.63
N LEU A 498 -11.34 1.23 -10.53
CA LEU A 498 -11.98 2.35 -11.25
C LEU A 498 -11.99 2.07 -12.75
N GLY A 499 -13.02 2.54 -13.43
CA GLY A 499 -13.22 2.32 -14.86
C GLY A 499 -13.85 0.96 -15.20
N THR A 500 -13.61 -0.09 -14.41
CA THR A 500 -14.17 -1.44 -14.64
C THR A 500 -15.28 -1.79 -13.65
N VAL A 501 -14.95 -1.95 -12.37
CA VAL A 501 -15.93 -2.25 -11.30
C VAL A 501 -16.66 -0.98 -10.85
N LEU A 502 -15.92 0.12 -10.76
CA LEU A 502 -16.43 1.40 -10.28
C LEU A 502 -16.49 2.43 -11.41
N ASP A 503 -17.38 3.41 -11.27
CA ASP A 503 -17.30 4.66 -12.01
C ASP A 503 -16.29 5.64 -11.37
N THR A 504 -16.07 6.80 -12.00
CA THR A 504 -15.12 7.81 -11.50
C THR A 504 -15.62 8.56 -10.25
N GLU A 505 -16.88 8.33 -9.84
CA GLU A 505 -17.48 8.78 -8.59
C GLU A 505 -17.40 7.72 -7.48
N LEU A 506 -16.56 6.66 -7.67
CA LEU A 506 -16.39 5.55 -6.72
C LEU A 506 -17.64 4.66 -6.54
N ARG A 507 -18.69 4.82 -7.34
CA ARG A 507 -19.92 4.01 -7.25
C ARG A 507 -19.70 2.65 -7.89
N VAL A 508 -20.23 1.62 -7.26
CA VAL A 508 -20.27 0.26 -7.85
C VAL A 508 -21.24 0.27 -9.03
N LYS A 509 -20.74 -0.07 -10.22
CA LYS A 509 -21.57 -0.12 -11.43
C LYS A 509 -22.69 -1.14 -11.32
N GLY A 510 -23.87 -0.80 -11.85
CA GLY A 510 -25.04 -1.66 -11.90
C GLY A 510 -25.80 -1.82 -10.57
N VAL A 511 -25.42 -1.06 -9.53
CA VAL A 511 -26.16 -1.01 -8.26
C VAL A 511 -26.16 0.41 -7.70
N GLN A 512 -27.20 0.79 -6.99
CA GLN A 512 -27.34 2.11 -6.39
C GLN A 512 -27.01 2.10 -4.90
N GLY A 513 -26.56 3.26 -4.38
CA GLY A 513 -26.34 3.45 -2.94
C GLY A 513 -25.13 2.71 -2.39
N LEU A 514 -24.17 2.32 -3.25
CA LEU A 514 -22.97 1.57 -2.87
C LEU A 514 -21.72 2.17 -3.52
N ARG A 515 -20.68 2.40 -2.70
CA ARG A 515 -19.35 2.84 -3.15
C ARG A 515 -18.24 1.97 -2.54
N VAL A 516 -17.05 2.05 -3.14
CA VAL A 516 -15.81 1.48 -2.57
C VAL A 516 -14.76 2.58 -2.47
N VAL A 517 -14.11 2.68 -1.30
CA VAL A 517 -13.07 3.69 -1.03
C VAL A 517 -11.93 3.05 -0.24
N ASP A 518 -11.02 2.34 -0.93
CA ASP A 518 -9.80 1.74 -0.38
C ASP A 518 -8.81 1.36 -1.49
N ALA A 519 -7.77 0.60 -1.19
CA ALA A 519 -6.76 0.21 -2.17
C ALA A 519 -7.31 -0.63 -3.33
N SER A 520 -8.46 -1.29 -3.17
CA SER A 520 -9.05 -2.09 -4.26
C SER A 520 -9.45 -1.28 -5.48
N ILE A 521 -9.62 0.05 -5.33
CA ILE A 521 -10.08 0.92 -6.41
C ILE A 521 -9.00 1.29 -7.44
N PHE A 522 -7.73 1.11 -7.12
CA PHE A 522 -6.63 1.52 -8.00
C PHE A 522 -6.76 0.89 -9.38
N PRO A 523 -6.84 1.66 -10.48
CA PRO A 523 -6.94 1.10 -11.83
C PRO A 523 -5.61 0.49 -12.31
N ALA A 524 -4.49 1.05 -11.85
CA ALA A 524 -3.13 0.62 -12.16
C ALA A 524 -2.18 0.87 -10.97
N PRO A 525 -1.00 0.22 -10.91
CA PRO A 525 0.01 0.46 -9.89
C PRO A 525 0.53 1.90 -9.88
N LEU A 526 1.06 2.32 -8.74
CA LEU A 526 1.75 3.60 -8.52
C LEU A 526 3.20 3.34 -8.16
N GLY A 527 4.11 4.21 -8.60
CA GLY A 527 5.55 4.17 -8.31
C GLY A 527 5.93 4.50 -6.85
N GLY A 528 4.99 4.46 -5.92
CA GLY A 528 5.21 4.81 -4.52
C GLY A 528 4.41 3.96 -3.54
N HIS A 529 4.70 4.11 -2.24
CA HIS A 529 3.95 3.43 -1.18
C HIS A 529 2.53 4.01 -1.08
N PRO A 530 1.46 3.19 -1.00
CA PRO A 530 0.10 3.65 -1.28
C PRO A 530 -0.57 4.47 -0.18
N GLN A 531 -0.01 4.54 1.05
CA GLN A 531 -0.75 5.11 2.18
C GLN A 531 -1.09 6.60 2.00
N ALA A 532 -0.17 7.43 1.48
CA ALA A 532 -0.44 8.84 1.24
C ALA A 532 -1.57 9.03 0.21
N SER A 533 -1.54 8.23 -0.88
CA SER A 533 -2.58 8.22 -1.91
C SER A 533 -3.94 7.81 -1.36
N LEU A 534 -3.98 6.82 -0.48
CA LEU A 534 -5.21 6.35 0.14
C LEU A 534 -5.85 7.37 1.08
N TYR A 535 -5.06 8.15 1.80
CA TYR A 535 -5.59 9.26 2.61
C TYR A 535 -6.15 10.40 1.73
N ALA A 536 -5.47 10.75 0.65
CA ALA A 536 -5.95 11.73 -0.31
C ALA A 536 -7.26 11.27 -0.98
N ILE A 537 -7.35 10.01 -1.38
CA ILE A 537 -8.54 9.40 -1.97
C ILE A 537 -9.70 9.35 -0.96
N ALA A 538 -9.43 9.12 0.32
CA ALA A 538 -10.47 9.13 1.35
C ALA A 538 -11.12 10.52 1.49
N ASP A 539 -10.34 11.61 1.41
CA ASP A 539 -10.87 12.98 1.46
C ASP A 539 -11.64 13.33 0.17
N LEU A 540 -11.09 13.01 -1.02
CA LEU A 540 -11.80 13.16 -2.29
C LEU A 540 -13.13 12.37 -2.30
N GLY A 541 -13.12 11.13 -1.79
CA GLY A 541 -14.31 10.29 -1.67
C GLY A 541 -15.36 10.91 -0.74
N ALA A 542 -14.94 11.49 0.39
CA ALA A 542 -15.84 12.21 1.29
C ALA A 542 -16.47 13.45 0.63
N GLU A 543 -15.72 14.17 -0.21
CA GLU A 543 -16.25 15.29 -0.99
C GLU A 543 -17.29 14.82 -2.01
N MET A 544 -16.99 13.80 -2.81
CA MET A 544 -17.93 13.22 -3.79
C MET A 544 -19.25 12.76 -3.14
N ILE A 545 -19.16 12.14 -1.95
CA ILE A 545 -20.35 11.68 -1.21
C ILE A 545 -21.17 12.87 -0.70
N SER A 546 -20.53 13.92 -0.18
CA SER A 546 -21.22 15.11 0.34
C SER A 546 -21.92 15.91 -0.76
N MET A 547 -21.28 16.10 -1.92
CA MET A 547 -21.87 16.79 -3.08
C MET A 547 -23.08 16.03 -3.66
N ALA A 548 -23.05 14.70 -3.68
CA ALA A 548 -24.18 13.89 -4.14
C ALA A 548 -25.43 14.05 -3.25
N LYS A 549 -25.26 14.44 -1.98
CA LYS A 549 -26.36 14.81 -1.08
C LYS A 549 -26.98 16.13 -1.49
N GLU A 550 -26.17 17.17 -1.69
CA GLU A 550 -26.64 18.52 -2.03
C GLU A 550 -27.48 18.52 -3.33
N ALA A 551 -27.03 17.75 -4.34
CA ALA A 551 -27.75 17.60 -5.59
C ALA A 551 -29.12 16.90 -5.44
N LYS A 552 -29.30 16.02 -4.44
CA LYS A 552 -30.60 15.37 -4.15
C LYS A 552 -31.54 16.22 -3.29
N ASP A 553 -30.98 17.07 -2.43
CA ASP A 553 -31.78 17.96 -1.55
C ASP A 553 -32.26 19.21 -2.30
N THR A 554 -31.72 19.53 -3.51
CA THR A 554 -32.10 20.65 -4.39
C THR A 554 -33.07 20.27 -5.50
N ASN A 555 -33.39 19.01 -5.72
CA ASN A 555 -34.37 18.47 -6.67
C ASN A 555 -35.57 17.87 -5.92
#